data_1b7c63e231af8e66eabc8504b73c71ed
#
_entry.id   1b7c63e231af8e66eabc8504b73c71ed
#
_cell.length_a   1.000
_cell.length_b   1.000
_cell.length_c   1.000
_cell.angle_alpha   90.00
_cell.angle_beta   90.00
_cell.angle_gamma   90.00
#
_symmetry.space_group_name_H-M   'P 1'
#
loop_
_entity.id
_entity.type
_entity.pdbx_description
1 polymer ?
#
loop_
_entity_poly.entity_id
_entity_poly.type
_entity_poly.pdbx_seq_one_letter_code
_entity_poly.pdbx_strand_id
1 'polypeptide(L)'
;MADRAPAPEHVALLERLVGALAARGILTEADLAARQAATGRASPATGAAMVARAWVDPAFRERLIADGTAACEEFGISLAGNPPLGVLEDTRSLHHLIVCTLCSCYPRVVLGFPPHWYKSSAYRARAVRDPRGVLAEWGTHIPAGVQIRVVDSTADYRWMVLPVRPDGTEGWTQAQLAGLLGAEELVGVALPRASGRT
;
A
#
# COMPACT_ATOMS: atom_id res chain seq x y z
N MET A 1 13.34 9.98 -7.40
CA MET A 1 13.59 11.26 -6.66
C MET A 1 14.02 10.88 -5.27
N ALA A 2 15.25 11.19 -4.86
CA ALA A 2 15.80 10.81 -3.56
C ALA A 2 14.98 11.45 -2.42
N ASP A 3 14.74 10.66 -1.37
CA ASP A 3 14.06 11.12 -0.15
C ASP A 3 14.97 12.19 0.52
N ARG A 4 14.55 13.45 0.43
CA ARG A 4 15.31 14.55 1.00
C ARG A 4 15.15 14.53 2.52
N ALA A 5 16.24 14.39 3.25
CA ALA A 5 16.23 14.49 4.70
C ALA A 5 15.50 15.78 5.16
N PRO A 6 14.75 15.73 6.27
CA PRO A 6 14.08 16.92 6.79
C PRO A 6 15.08 18.00 7.14
N ALA A 7 14.70 19.27 6.96
CA ALA A 7 15.55 20.38 7.30
C ALA A 7 15.80 20.44 8.82
N PRO A 8 17.01 20.83 9.28
CA PRO A 8 17.36 20.82 10.71
C PRO A 8 16.38 21.58 11.60
N GLU A 9 15.84 22.69 11.11
CA GLU A 9 14.82 23.49 11.81
C GLU A 9 13.53 22.72 12.05
N HIS A 10 13.12 21.84 11.13
CA HIS A 10 11.93 20.99 11.29
C HIS A 10 12.18 19.90 12.32
N VAL A 11 13.39 19.35 12.39
CA VAL A 11 13.77 18.35 13.41
C VAL A 11 13.72 19.00 14.80
N ALA A 12 14.35 20.17 14.97
CA ALA A 12 14.35 20.91 16.22
C ALA A 12 12.94 21.30 16.68
N LEU A 13 12.05 21.68 15.75
CA LEU A 13 10.66 21.99 16.06
C LEU A 13 9.91 20.74 16.55
N LEU A 14 10.12 19.59 15.90
CA LEU A 14 9.53 18.32 16.31
C LEU A 14 9.99 17.91 17.71
N GLU A 15 11.28 18.00 18.01
CA GLU A 15 11.83 17.68 19.33
C GLU A 15 11.23 18.56 20.43
N ARG A 16 11.11 19.86 20.17
CA ARG A 16 10.44 20.80 21.11
C ARG A 16 8.98 20.46 21.33
N LEU A 17 8.25 20.08 20.28
CA LEU A 17 6.84 19.66 20.37
C LEU A 17 6.71 18.38 21.19
N VAL A 18 7.51 17.35 20.92
CA VAL A 18 7.54 16.10 21.68
C VAL A 18 7.84 16.36 23.15
N GLY A 19 8.86 17.17 23.45
CA GLY A 19 9.20 17.56 24.83
C GLY A 19 8.07 18.29 25.55
N ALA A 20 7.37 19.20 24.87
CA ALA A 20 6.24 19.91 25.44
C ALA A 20 5.02 19.00 25.72
N LEU A 21 4.78 18.02 24.87
CA LEU A 21 3.71 17.03 25.06
C LEU A 21 4.04 16.05 26.19
N ALA A 22 5.30 15.63 26.28
CA ALA A 22 5.78 14.76 27.36
C ALA A 22 5.70 15.48 28.72
N ALA A 23 6.13 16.74 28.81
CA ALA A 23 6.04 17.54 30.03
C ALA A 23 4.60 17.76 30.54
N ARG A 24 3.60 17.64 29.66
CA ARG A 24 2.17 17.73 30.01
C ARG A 24 1.51 16.36 30.25
N GLY A 25 2.28 15.28 30.19
CA GLY A 25 1.77 13.91 30.34
C GLY A 25 0.82 13.45 29.22
N ILE A 26 0.80 14.13 28.07
CA ILE A 26 -0.05 13.80 26.90
C ILE A 26 0.60 12.66 26.09
N LEU A 27 1.94 12.57 26.12
CA LEU A 27 2.73 11.58 25.41
C LEU A 27 3.84 11.07 26.34
N THR A 28 4.08 9.76 26.36
CA THR A 28 5.24 9.18 27.03
C THR A 28 6.30 8.74 26.02
N GLU A 29 7.54 8.61 26.44
CA GLU A 29 8.61 8.03 25.61
C GLU A 29 8.28 6.60 25.18
N ALA A 30 7.62 5.83 26.06
CA ALA A 30 7.17 4.48 25.77
C ALA A 30 6.11 4.45 24.65
N ASP A 31 5.14 5.38 24.67
CA ASP A 31 4.12 5.51 23.62
C ASP A 31 4.78 5.84 22.26
N LEU A 32 5.75 6.77 22.27
CA LEU A 32 6.47 7.16 21.10
C LEU A 32 7.29 5.99 20.52
N ALA A 33 8.03 5.31 21.38
CA ALA A 33 8.83 4.14 20.99
C ALA A 33 7.96 2.99 20.44
N ALA A 34 6.82 2.72 21.09
CA ALA A 34 5.87 1.72 20.61
C ALA A 34 5.28 2.08 19.22
N ARG A 35 4.94 3.35 19.01
CA ARG A 35 4.46 3.83 17.69
C ARG A 35 5.54 3.77 16.62
N GLN A 36 6.76 4.16 16.94
CA GLN A 36 7.89 4.07 16.03
C GLN A 36 8.19 2.61 15.64
N ALA A 37 8.21 1.70 16.62
CA ALA A 37 8.41 0.27 16.37
C ALA A 37 7.28 -0.33 15.51
N ALA A 38 6.02 0.02 15.76
CA ALA A 38 4.89 -0.43 14.96
C ALA A 38 4.99 0.10 13.52
N THR A 39 5.37 1.37 13.35
CA THR A 39 5.53 2.01 12.04
C THR A 39 6.73 1.42 11.29
N GLY A 40 7.83 1.13 11.98
CA GLY A 40 9.05 0.56 11.39
C GLY A 40 8.87 -0.88 10.90
N ARG A 41 7.92 -1.63 11.46
CA ARG A 41 7.57 -2.97 10.98
C ARG A 41 6.66 -2.96 9.76
N ALA A 42 5.91 -1.87 9.55
CA ALA A 42 5.01 -1.74 8.41
C ALA A 42 5.82 -1.61 7.11
N SER A 43 5.62 -2.51 6.18
CA SER A 43 6.31 -2.52 4.90
C SER A 43 5.44 -3.18 3.82
N PRO A 44 5.73 -2.94 2.53
CA PRO A 44 5.03 -3.62 1.44
C PRO A 44 5.13 -5.15 1.49
N ALA A 45 6.15 -5.70 2.18
CA ALA A 45 6.33 -7.14 2.34
C ALA A 45 5.13 -7.82 3.02
N THR A 46 4.44 -7.12 3.91
CA THR A 46 3.22 -7.64 4.54
C THR A 46 2.10 -7.82 3.52
N GLY A 47 1.76 -6.77 2.78
CA GLY A 47 0.75 -6.85 1.71
C GLY A 47 1.15 -7.86 0.63
N ALA A 48 2.45 -7.93 0.29
CA ALA A 48 2.99 -8.91 -0.65
C ALA A 48 2.77 -10.35 -0.16
N ALA A 49 3.00 -10.64 1.12
CA ALA A 49 2.76 -11.94 1.71
C ALA A 49 1.27 -12.33 1.70
N MET A 50 0.38 -11.37 1.98
CA MET A 50 -1.08 -11.58 1.91
C MET A 50 -1.53 -11.90 0.48
N VAL A 51 -1.07 -11.15 -0.51
CA VAL A 51 -1.39 -11.39 -1.93
C VAL A 51 -0.81 -12.72 -2.41
N ALA A 52 0.45 -13.03 -2.08
CA ALA A 52 1.08 -14.29 -2.46
C ALA A 52 0.32 -15.50 -1.89
N ARG A 53 -0.18 -15.40 -0.65
CA ARG A 53 -1.03 -16.43 -0.05
C ARG A 53 -2.38 -16.52 -0.80
N ALA A 54 -3.03 -15.40 -1.10
CA ALA A 54 -4.28 -15.38 -1.84
C ALA A 54 -4.18 -16.03 -3.24
N TRP A 55 -3.01 -15.95 -3.87
CA TRP A 55 -2.75 -16.58 -5.16
C TRP A 55 -2.65 -18.11 -5.11
N VAL A 56 -2.37 -18.70 -3.94
CA VAL A 56 -2.21 -20.16 -3.78
C VAL A 56 -3.23 -20.80 -2.85
N ASP A 57 -3.98 -20.01 -2.10
CA ASP A 57 -5.01 -20.42 -1.16
C ASP A 57 -6.35 -19.74 -1.51
N PRO A 58 -7.24 -20.39 -2.30
CA PRO A 58 -8.52 -19.80 -2.68
C PRO A 58 -9.40 -19.44 -1.49
N ALA A 59 -9.39 -20.24 -0.42
CA ALA A 59 -10.20 -19.97 0.77
C ALA A 59 -9.70 -18.71 1.50
N PHE A 60 -8.38 -18.51 1.60
CA PHE A 60 -7.84 -17.26 2.12
C PHE A 60 -8.16 -16.07 1.20
N ARG A 61 -8.06 -16.24 -0.12
CA ARG A 61 -8.41 -15.20 -1.09
C ARG A 61 -9.85 -14.70 -0.91
N GLU A 62 -10.81 -15.60 -0.74
CA GLU A 62 -12.21 -15.24 -0.48
C GLU A 62 -12.34 -14.41 0.80
N ARG A 63 -11.69 -14.82 1.89
CA ARG A 63 -11.70 -14.05 3.16
C ARG A 63 -11.04 -12.69 3.02
N LEU A 64 -9.90 -12.63 2.33
CA LEU A 64 -9.16 -11.39 2.10
C LEU A 64 -9.99 -10.35 1.33
N ILE A 65 -10.73 -10.79 0.31
CA ILE A 65 -11.60 -9.91 -0.48
C ILE A 65 -12.84 -9.49 0.33
N ALA A 66 -13.41 -10.42 1.11
CA ALA A 66 -14.59 -10.15 1.92
C ALA A 66 -14.30 -9.18 3.08
N ASP A 67 -13.17 -9.36 3.77
CA ASP A 67 -12.74 -8.53 4.91
C ASP A 67 -11.21 -8.51 5.02
N GLY A 68 -10.59 -7.53 4.36
CA GLY A 68 -9.14 -7.35 4.41
C GLY A 68 -8.63 -7.01 5.82
N THR A 69 -9.47 -6.38 6.67
CA THR A 69 -9.11 -6.07 8.05
C THR A 69 -8.97 -7.34 8.89
N ALA A 70 -9.96 -8.23 8.83
CA ALA A 70 -9.91 -9.51 9.52
C ALA A 70 -8.78 -10.40 8.99
N ALA A 71 -8.53 -10.39 7.68
CA ALA A 71 -7.43 -11.15 7.07
C ALA A 71 -6.03 -10.72 7.55
N CYS A 72 -5.85 -9.46 7.97
CA CYS A 72 -4.60 -8.98 8.58
C CYS A 72 -4.27 -9.71 9.89
N GLU A 73 -5.26 -10.11 10.67
CA GLU A 73 -5.06 -10.81 11.93
C GLU A 73 -4.40 -12.19 11.73
N GLU A 74 -4.64 -12.85 10.60
CA GLU A 74 -3.96 -14.10 10.24
C GLU A 74 -2.44 -13.92 10.02
N PHE A 75 -2.00 -12.67 9.86
CA PHE A 75 -0.58 -12.28 9.77
C PHE A 75 -0.06 -11.63 11.06
N GLY A 76 -0.80 -11.71 12.15
CA GLY A 76 -0.45 -11.09 13.42
C GLY A 76 -0.49 -9.55 13.42
N ILE A 77 -1.28 -8.96 12.52
CA ILE A 77 -1.39 -7.52 12.33
C ILE A 77 -2.76 -7.06 12.78
N SER A 78 -2.78 -6.21 13.80
CA SER A 78 -4.01 -5.54 14.24
C SER A 78 -4.17 -4.19 13.57
N LEU A 79 -5.34 -3.95 13.01
CA LEU A 79 -5.78 -2.64 12.51
C LEU A 79 -6.54 -1.81 13.54
N ALA A 80 -6.57 -2.25 14.81
CA ALA A 80 -7.23 -1.48 15.88
C ALA A 80 -6.74 -0.03 15.93
N GLY A 81 -7.66 0.92 15.93
CA GLY A 81 -7.37 2.35 15.89
C GLY A 81 -6.87 2.89 14.53
N ASN A 82 -6.93 2.07 13.49
CA ASN A 82 -6.65 2.45 12.11
C ASN A 82 -7.91 2.26 11.25
N PRO A 83 -8.02 2.98 10.12
CA PRO A 83 -9.10 2.74 9.18
C PRO A 83 -9.07 1.30 8.62
N PRO A 84 -10.23 0.69 8.36
CA PRO A 84 -10.33 -0.64 7.81
C PRO A 84 -9.65 -0.75 6.43
N LEU A 85 -9.19 -1.96 6.12
CA LEU A 85 -8.59 -2.32 4.86
C LEU A 85 -9.61 -3.05 3.98
N GLY A 86 -9.84 -2.52 2.78
CA GLY A 86 -10.49 -3.23 1.70
C GLY A 86 -9.47 -3.74 0.68
N VAL A 87 -9.83 -4.82 0.00
CA VAL A 87 -9.00 -5.41 -1.04
C VAL A 87 -9.79 -5.51 -2.34
N LEU A 88 -9.22 -4.95 -3.40
CA LEU A 88 -9.82 -4.91 -4.73
C LEU A 88 -9.09 -5.93 -5.62
N GLU A 89 -9.84 -6.87 -6.14
CA GLU A 89 -9.27 -7.89 -7.01
C GLU A 89 -9.23 -7.43 -8.46
N ASP A 90 -8.04 -7.47 -9.05
CA ASP A 90 -7.86 -7.34 -10.48
C ASP A 90 -8.25 -8.64 -11.20
N THR A 91 -8.77 -8.47 -12.41
CA THR A 91 -9.08 -9.59 -13.31
C THR A 91 -8.41 -9.36 -14.66
N ARG A 92 -8.54 -10.33 -15.58
CA ARG A 92 -8.04 -10.15 -16.95
C ARG A 92 -8.76 -9.04 -17.73
N SER A 93 -9.90 -8.54 -17.24
CA SER A 93 -10.70 -7.46 -17.87
C SER A 93 -10.82 -6.19 -17.04
N LEU A 94 -10.37 -6.21 -15.79
CA LEU A 94 -10.47 -5.08 -14.86
C LEU A 94 -9.17 -4.89 -14.09
N HIS A 95 -8.66 -3.67 -14.09
CA HIS A 95 -7.49 -3.23 -13.34
C HIS A 95 -7.88 -2.10 -12.39
N HIS A 96 -7.46 -2.15 -11.13
CA HIS A 96 -7.71 -1.11 -10.15
C HIS A 96 -6.47 -0.22 -9.97
N LEU A 97 -6.70 1.08 -9.85
CA LEU A 97 -5.67 2.06 -9.52
C LEU A 97 -6.10 2.80 -8.26
N ILE A 98 -5.30 2.71 -7.20
CA ILE A 98 -5.60 3.39 -5.93
C ILE A 98 -5.02 4.81 -5.94
N VAL A 99 -5.83 5.75 -5.48
CA VAL A 99 -5.44 7.16 -5.31
C VAL A 99 -6.02 7.68 -3.98
N CYS A 100 -5.50 8.78 -3.46
CA CYS A 100 -6.22 9.63 -2.52
C CYS A 100 -6.30 11.03 -3.09
N THR A 101 -7.49 11.43 -3.52
CA THR A 101 -7.69 12.74 -4.19
C THR A 101 -7.55 13.92 -3.25
N LEU A 102 -7.81 13.73 -1.94
CA LEU A 102 -7.77 14.80 -0.94
C LEU A 102 -6.39 15.01 -0.31
N CYS A 103 -5.72 13.94 0.08
CA CYS A 103 -4.47 14.03 0.84
C CYS A 103 -3.47 12.93 0.46
N SER A 104 -3.26 11.93 1.32
CA SER A 104 -2.33 10.83 1.09
C SER A 104 -2.76 9.58 1.88
N CYS A 105 -4.08 9.32 1.90
CA CYS A 105 -4.63 8.15 2.57
C CYS A 105 -4.10 6.88 1.92
N TYR A 106 -3.42 6.06 2.70
CA TYR A 106 -2.65 4.91 2.25
C TYR A 106 -2.75 3.78 3.30
N PRO A 107 -2.80 2.51 2.94
CA PRO A 107 -2.89 1.40 3.90
C PRO A 107 -1.54 1.14 4.58
N ARG A 108 -1.10 2.10 5.42
CA ARG A 108 0.25 2.16 6.01
C ARG A 108 0.61 0.96 6.85
N VAL A 109 -0.36 0.34 7.51
CA VAL A 109 -0.13 -0.80 8.39
C VAL A 109 0.38 -2.02 7.60
N VAL A 110 -0.08 -2.19 6.36
CA VAL A 110 0.28 -3.33 5.50
C VAL A 110 1.25 -2.98 4.37
N LEU A 111 1.37 -1.69 3.99
CA LEU A 111 2.24 -1.28 2.89
C LEU A 111 3.37 -0.32 3.32
N GLY A 112 3.44 0.05 4.60
CA GLY A 112 4.42 1.02 5.08
C GLY A 112 4.08 2.47 4.68
N PHE A 113 5.10 3.30 4.53
CA PHE A 113 4.90 4.69 4.13
C PHE A 113 4.56 4.83 2.65
N PRO A 114 3.61 5.73 2.30
CA PRO A 114 3.33 6.01 0.90
C PRO A 114 4.57 6.62 0.22
N PRO A 115 4.90 6.19 -1.00
CA PRO A 115 5.97 6.79 -1.77
C PRO A 115 5.66 8.25 -2.12
N HIS A 116 6.68 9.04 -2.41
CA HIS A 116 6.52 10.48 -2.67
C HIS A 116 5.55 10.81 -3.79
N TRP A 117 5.62 10.04 -4.88
CA TRP A 117 4.75 10.23 -6.03
C TRP A 117 3.27 10.09 -5.67
N TYR A 118 2.91 9.16 -4.74
CA TYR A 118 1.53 8.94 -4.29
C TYR A 118 0.92 10.19 -3.63
N LYS A 119 1.75 11.01 -2.98
CA LYS A 119 1.34 12.25 -2.32
C LYS A 119 1.28 13.44 -3.28
N SER A 120 1.86 13.34 -4.47
CA SER A 120 1.96 14.48 -5.39
C SER A 120 0.59 14.90 -5.91
N SER A 121 0.35 16.21 -5.99
CA SER A 121 -0.89 16.77 -6.55
C SER A 121 -1.05 16.39 -8.03
N ALA A 122 0.06 16.29 -8.75
CA ALA A 122 0.06 15.87 -10.15
C ALA A 122 -0.46 14.45 -10.34
N TYR A 123 0.05 13.48 -9.55
CA TYR A 123 -0.48 12.10 -9.59
C TYR A 123 -1.96 12.07 -9.25
N ARG A 124 -2.35 12.67 -8.12
CA ARG A 124 -3.73 12.65 -7.62
C ARG A 124 -4.74 13.22 -8.63
N ALA A 125 -4.39 14.31 -9.28
CA ALA A 125 -5.27 14.94 -10.29
C ALA A 125 -5.30 14.14 -11.59
N ARG A 126 -4.15 13.63 -12.05
CA ARG A 126 -4.04 12.93 -13.33
C ARG A 126 -4.56 11.51 -13.28
N ALA A 127 -4.34 10.78 -12.18
CA ALA A 127 -4.83 9.42 -12.00
C ALA A 127 -6.35 9.31 -12.20
N VAL A 128 -7.12 10.33 -11.82
CA VAL A 128 -8.58 10.37 -12.02
C VAL A 128 -8.97 10.73 -13.46
N ARG A 129 -8.20 11.61 -14.10
CA ARG A 129 -8.56 12.16 -15.43
C ARG A 129 -8.05 11.29 -16.59
N ASP A 130 -6.85 10.76 -16.44
CA ASP A 130 -6.15 9.96 -17.44
C ASP A 130 -5.33 8.86 -16.77
N PRO A 131 -5.97 7.87 -16.12
CA PRO A 131 -5.26 6.80 -15.44
C PRO A 131 -4.38 5.98 -16.37
N ARG A 132 -4.83 5.73 -17.60
CA ARG A 132 -4.10 4.94 -18.59
C ARG A 132 -2.82 5.64 -19.05
N GLY A 133 -2.88 6.95 -19.30
CA GLY A 133 -1.72 7.76 -19.66
C GLY A 133 -0.69 7.81 -18.53
N VAL A 134 -1.13 8.00 -17.28
CA VAL A 134 -0.24 7.98 -16.10
C VAL A 134 0.47 6.64 -15.96
N LEU A 135 -0.25 5.53 -16.08
CA LEU A 135 0.34 4.18 -15.99
C LEU A 135 1.35 3.93 -17.12
N ALA A 136 1.00 4.32 -18.37
CA ALA A 136 1.90 4.16 -19.52
C ALA A 136 3.20 4.96 -19.37
N GLU A 137 3.15 6.20 -18.87
CA GLU A 137 4.33 7.02 -18.59
C GLU A 137 5.27 6.36 -17.55
N TRP A 138 4.73 5.55 -16.66
CA TRP A 138 5.49 4.82 -15.64
C TRP A 138 5.86 3.39 -16.08
N GLY A 139 5.67 3.08 -17.37
CA GLY A 139 6.05 1.80 -17.97
C GLY A 139 5.04 0.68 -17.75
N THR A 140 3.84 1.01 -17.24
CA THR A 140 2.75 0.05 -17.04
C THR A 140 1.73 0.18 -18.16
N HIS A 141 1.76 -0.75 -19.11
CA HIS A 141 0.87 -0.74 -20.26
C HIS A 141 -0.32 -1.68 -20.04
N ILE A 142 -1.49 -1.09 -19.79
CA ILE A 142 -2.75 -1.83 -19.63
C ILE A 142 -3.39 -1.96 -21.03
N PRO A 143 -3.70 -3.19 -21.51
CA PRO A 143 -4.34 -3.39 -22.80
C PRO A 143 -5.63 -2.60 -22.97
N ALA A 144 -5.96 -2.17 -24.18
CA ALA A 144 -7.12 -1.34 -24.47
C ALA A 144 -8.46 -1.99 -24.04
N GLY A 145 -8.54 -3.33 -24.13
CA GLY A 145 -9.73 -4.08 -23.70
C GLY A 145 -9.89 -4.26 -22.19
N VAL A 146 -8.89 -3.87 -21.39
CA VAL A 146 -8.96 -3.95 -19.92
C VAL A 146 -9.48 -2.62 -19.38
N GLN A 147 -10.56 -2.67 -18.61
CA GLN A 147 -11.09 -1.50 -17.92
C GLN A 147 -10.16 -1.07 -16.78
N ILE A 148 -9.92 0.22 -16.62
CA ILE A 148 -9.24 0.77 -15.45
C ILE A 148 -10.27 1.43 -14.55
N ARG A 149 -10.30 1.01 -13.28
CA ARG A 149 -11.13 1.61 -12.24
C ARG A 149 -10.25 2.31 -11.22
N VAL A 150 -10.39 3.62 -11.14
CA VAL A 150 -9.70 4.42 -10.12
C VAL A 150 -10.54 4.40 -8.84
N VAL A 151 -9.91 4.08 -7.71
CA VAL A 151 -10.57 3.98 -6.41
C VAL A 151 -9.89 4.91 -5.41
N ASP A 152 -10.69 5.72 -4.75
CA ASP A 152 -10.21 6.71 -3.78
C ASP A 152 -10.09 6.10 -2.38
N SER A 153 -8.89 6.10 -1.81
CA SER A 153 -8.67 5.84 -0.38
C SER A 153 -9.01 7.09 0.41
N THR A 154 -9.86 6.94 1.42
CA THR A 154 -10.35 8.06 2.25
C THR A 154 -9.79 8.03 3.67
N ALA A 155 -10.15 8.98 4.51
CA ALA A 155 -9.80 8.96 5.92
C ALA A 155 -10.40 7.75 6.65
N ASP A 156 -11.55 7.27 6.19
CA ASP A 156 -12.35 6.25 6.86
C ASP A 156 -12.11 4.84 6.31
N TYR A 157 -11.50 4.71 5.11
CA TYR A 157 -11.29 3.43 4.45
C TYR A 157 -10.01 3.42 3.61
N ARG A 158 -9.25 2.33 3.65
CA ARG A 158 -8.02 2.15 2.89
C ARG A 158 -8.15 0.98 1.93
N TRP A 159 -7.57 1.13 0.75
CA TRP A 159 -7.63 0.11 -0.29
C TRP A 159 -6.25 -0.44 -0.62
N MET A 160 -6.21 -1.73 -0.91
CA MET A 160 -5.08 -2.43 -1.51
C MET A 160 -5.57 -3.23 -2.72
N VAL A 161 -4.71 -3.42 -3.71
CA VAL A 161 -5.00 -4.24 -4.88
C VAL A 161 -4.50 -5.67 -4.65
N LEU A 162 -5.32 -6.65 -5.01
CA LEU A 162 -4.95 -8.03 -5.26
C LEU A 162 -4.77 -8.18 -6.78
N PRO A 163 -3.55 -8.03 -7.32
CA PRO A 163 -3.31 -8.09 -8.75
C PRO A 163 -3.47 -9.52 -9.28
N VAL A 164 -3.68 -9.64 -10.60
CA VAL A 164 -3.69 -10.93 -11.28
C VAL A 164 -2.35 -11.63 -11.09
N ARG A 165 -2.38 -12.90 -10.71
CA ARG A 165 -1.15 -13.72 -10.64
C ARG A 165 -0.51 -13.81 -12.02
N PRO A 166 0.80 -13.54 -12.16
CA PRO A 166 1.49 -13.63 -13.44
C PRO A 166 1.47 -15.06 -14.01
N ASP A 167 1.26 -15.19 -15.31
CA ASP A 167 1.40 -16.46 -16.01
C ASP A 167 2.87 -16.95 -15.88
N GLY A 168 3.08 -18.27 -15.87
CA GLY A 168 4.40 -18.87 -15.72
C GLY A 168 4.94 -18.91 -14.29
N THR A 169 4.07 -18.66 -13.29
CA THR A 169 4.43 -18.77 -11.87
C THR A 169 3.82 -20.01 -11.20
N GLU A 170 3.31 -20.96 -12.00
CA GLU A 170 2.78 -22.23 -11.50
C GLU A 170 3.88 -22.99 -10.72
N GLY A 171 3.54 -23.49 -9.56
CA GLY A 171 4.50 -24.20 -8.69
C GLY A 171 5.46 -23.30 -7.90
N TRP A 172 5.41 -21.98 -8.06
CA TRP A 172 6.20 -21.08 -7.23
C TRP A 172 5.73 -21.08 -5.78
N THR A 173 6.69 -21.01 -4.86
CA THR A 173 6.41 -20.85 -3.44
C THR A 173 5.83 -19.47 -3.12
N GLN A 174 5.13 -19.36 -1.99
CA GLN A 174 4.62 -18.05 -1.53
C GLN A 174 5.74 -17.00 -1.41
N ALA A 175 6.93 -17.39 -0.96
CA ALA A 175 8.07 -16.48 -0.83
C ALA A 175 8.54 -15.95 -2.20
N GLN A 176 8.60 -16.81 -3.21
CA GLN A 176 8.93 -16.40 -4.58
C GLN A 176 7.86 -15.46 -5.15
N LEU A 177 6.59 -15.81 -4.95
CA LEU A 177 5.46 -14.97 -5.38
C LEU A 177 5.45 -13.62 -4.69
N ALA A 178 5.68 -13.58 -3.37
CA ALA A 178 5.77 -12.32 -2.63
C ALA A 178 6.91 -11.42 -3.13
N GLY A 179 8.01 -12.00 -3.61
CA GLY A 179 9.12 -11.27 -4.21
C GLY A 179 8.77 -10.50 -5.50
N LEU A 180 7.64 -10.81 -6.13
CA LEU A 180 7.15 -10.09 -7.32
C LEU A 180 6.41 -8.80 -6.98
N LEU A 181 6.12 -8.57 -5.70
CA LEU A 181 5.20 -7.54 -5.24
C LEU A 181 5.92 -6.49 -4.40
N GLY A 182 5.62 -5.25 -4.67
CA GLY A 182 6.00 -4.10 -3.86
C GLY A 182 4.83 -3.15 -3.71
N ALA A 183 5.10 -1.96 -3.20
CA ALA A 183 4.08 -0.93 -3.00
C ALA A 183 3.36 -0.54 -4.30
N GLU A 184 4.04 -0.58 -5.42
CA GLU A 184 3.52 -0.16 -6.72
C GLU A 184 2.50 -1.14 -7.27
N GLU A 185 2.76 -2.45 -7.18
CA GLU A 185 1.83 -3.50 -7.56
C GLU A 185 0.59 -3.50 -6.64
N LEU A 186 0.80 -3.24 -5.34
CA LEU A 186 -0.26 -3.30 -4.33
C LEU A 186 -1.18 -2.06 -4.28
N VAL A 187 -0.86 -1.04 -5.08
CA VAL A 187 -1.77 0.10 -5.34
C VAL A 187 -2.16 0.22 -6.82
N GLY A 188 -1.77 -0.75 -7.64
CA GLY A 188 -2.17 -0.86 -9.03
C GLY A 188 -1.42 0.05 -9.99
N VAL A 189 -0.23 0.54 -9.61
CA VAL A 189 0.61 1.38 -10.49
C VAL A 189 1.53 0.52 -11.35
N ALA A 190 1.94 -0.64 -10.85
CA ALA A 190 2.70 -1.61 -11.60
C ALA A 190 1.97 -2.96 -11.70
N LEU A 191 2.36 -3.76 -12.68
CA LEU A 191 1.91 -5.14 -12.82
C LEU A 191 3.01 -6.10 -12.32
N PRO A 192 2.67 -7.12 -11.52
CA PRO A 192 3.64 -8.14 -11.14
C PRO A 192 4.12 -8.90 -12.40
N ARG A 193 5.43 -9.19 -12.46
CA ARG A 193 6.06 -9.87 -13.60
C ARG A 193 6.88 -11.05 -13.13
N ALA A 194 6.75 -12.21 -13.79
CA ALA A 194 7.50 -13.42 -13.46
C ALA A 194 9.02 -13.29 -13.73
N SER A 195 9.46 -12.39 -14.63
CA SER A 195 10.86 -12.03 -14.80
C SER A 195 11.23 -11.00 -13.75
N GLY A 196 12.18 -11.35 -12.84
CA GLY A 196 12.59 -10.51 -11.73
C GLY A 196 12.90 -9.07 -12.11
N ARG A 197 12.77 -8.16 -11.14
CA ARG A 197 13.22 -6.77 -11.27
C ARG A 197 14.72 -6.78 -11.66
N THR A 198 15.03 -6.31 -12.87
CA THR A 198 16.40 -5.94 -13.28
C THR A 198 16.81 -4.65 -12.60
#